data_7ba31e850f1d7be24d5d36e8fdbbeabe
#
_entry.id   7ba31e850f1d7be24d5d36e8fdbbeabe
#
_cell.length_a   1.000
_cell.length_b   1.000
_cell.length_c   1.000
_cell.angle_alpha   90.00
_cell.angle_beta   90.00
_cell.angle_gamma   90.00
#
_symmetry.space_group_name_H-M   'P 1'
#
loop_
_entity.id
_entity.type
_entity.pdbx_description
1 polymer ?
#
loop_
_entity_poly.entity_id
_entity_poly.type
_entity_poly.pdbx_seq_one_letter_code
_entity_poly.pdbx_strand_id
1 'polypeptide(L)'
;MRLFIAINLSDAMKDALTAAQDEMYGKGVRGNFTPRENMHLTLAFIGEYPDKEQVMDALSSVSFSAFTLSLSGMGCFRDLWWAGMDESAPLAAVVRRIRHALADHDIPFDRKRFSPHITLIRKATGTMPGIQIDKISMPVECISLMRSDRGKHGMIYTEVGEITKK
;
A
#
# COMPACT_ATOMS: atom_id res chain seq x y z
N MET A 1 -17.76 5.72 -4.99
CA MET A 1 -16.58 4.85 -5.21
C MET A 1 -15.67 4.94 -3.99
N ARG A 2 -15.17 3.82 -3.57
CA ARG A 2 -14.20 3.78 -2.48
C ARG A 2 -12.79 3.88 -3.06
N LEU A 3 -12.07 4.94 -2.74
CA LEU A 3 -10.81 5.29 -3.38
C LEU A 3 -9.64 5.33 -2.38
N PHE A 4 -8.47 4.99 -2.87
CA PHE A 4 -7.20 5.15 -2.14
C PHE A 4 -6.05 5.37 -3.13
N ILE A 5 -4.97 5.95 -2.65
CA ILE A 5 -3.77 6.23 -3.44
C ILE A 5 -2.68 5.29 -2.97
N ALA A 6 -2.01 4.62 -3.89
CA ALA A 6 -1.08 3.55 -3.56
C ALA A 6 0.08 3.44 -4.55
N ILE A 7 1.14 2.78 -4.09
CA ILE A 7 2.21 2.27 -4.93
C ILE A 7 1.94 0.78 -5.14
N ASN A 8 1.84 0.38 -6.40
CA ASN A 8 1.77 -1.02 -6.77
C ASN A 8 3.17 -1.63 -6.78
N LEU A 9 3.29 -2.87 -6.32
CA LEU A 9 4.58 -3.50 -6.08
C LEU A 9 5.08 -4.26 -7.31
N SER A 10 6.41 -4.37 -7.43
CA SER A 10 7.03 -5.21 -8.47
C SER A 10 6.75 -6.68 -8.22
N ASP A 11 6.88 -7.50 -9.26
CA ASP A 11 6.74 -8.95 -9.14
C ASP A 11 7.74 -9.55 -8.16
N ALA A 12 9.00 -9.09 -8.19
CA ALA A 12 10.02 -9.58 -7.26
C ALA A 12 9.65 -9.29 -5.81
N MET A 13 9.10 -8.11 -5.54
CA MET A 13 8.65 -7.73 -4.21
C MET A 13 7.44 -8.56 -3.77
N LYS A 14 6.48 -8.78 -4.65
CA LYS A 14 5.34 -9.65 -4.38
C LYS A 14 5.77 -11.10 -4.14
N ASP A 15 6.78 -11.59 -4.86
CA ASP A 15 7.32 -12.94 -4.65
C ASP A 15 7.89 -13.08 -3.23
N ALA A 16 8.67 -12.10 -2.78
CA ALA A 16 9.24 -12.11 -1.42
C ALA A 16 8.14 -12.10 -0.35
N LEU A 17 7.08 -11.32 -0.56
CA LEU A 17 5.98 -11.24 0.38
C LEU A 17 5.13 -12.51 0.39
N THR A 18 4.90 -13.10 -0.76
CA THR A 18 4.19 -14.39 -0.88
C THR A 18 4.98 -15.50 -0.19
N ALA A 19 6.30 -15.53 -0.36
CA ALA A 19 7.15 -16.49 0.34
C ALA A 19 7.05 -16.34 1.87
N ALA A 20 6.99 -15.11 2.36
CA ALA A 20 6.78 -14.84 3.79
C ALA A 20 5.41 -15.37 4.27
N GLN A 21 4.36 -15.17 3.49
CA GLN A 21 3.02 -15.69 3.82
C GLN A 21 3.00 -17.21 3.86
N ASP A 22 3.66 -17.87 2.90
CA ASP A 22 3.76 -19.35 2.85
C ASP A 22 4.49 -19.88 4.07
N GLU A 23 5.56 -19.19 4.51
CA GLU A 23 6.29 -19.56 5.72
C GLU A 23 5.43 -19.39 6.97
N MET A 24 4.67 -18.29 7.06
CA MET A 24 3.70 -18.08 8.15
C MET A 24 2.71 -19.25 8.22
N TYR A 25 2.11 -19.59 7.08
CA TYR A 25 1.15 -20.70 7.01
C TYR A 25 1.77 -22.02 7.43
N GLY A 26 3.00 -22.28 6.96
CA GLY A 26 3.75 -23.50 7.33
C GLY A 26 4.07 -23.58 8.82
N LYS A 27 4.14 -22.46 9.51
CA LYS A 27 4.39 -22.37 10.96
C LYS A 27 3.11 -22.24 11.79
N GLY A 28 1.94 -22.50 11.20
CA GLY A 28 0.68 -22.59 11.91
C GLY A 28 -0.15 -21.31 11.96
N VAL A 29 0.29 -20.23 11.32
CA VAL A 29 -0.50 -18.99 11.28
C VAL A 29 -1.70 -19.15 10.37
N ARG A 30 -2.86 -18.67 10.82
CA ARG A 30 -4.11 -18.69 10.07
C ARG A 30 -4.75 -17.30 10.11
N GLY A 31 -5.55 -16.99 9.11
CA GLY A 31 -6.25 -15.73 8.97
C GLY A 31 -6.54 -15.44 7.51
N ASN A 32 -6.84 -14.18 7.21
CA ASN A 32 -7.09 -13.73 5.84
C ASN A 32 -5.79 -13.21 5.23
N PHE A 33 -5.10 -14.08 4.50
CA PHE A 33 -3.89 -13.70 3.78
C PHE A 33 -4.23 -12.80 2.60
N THR A 34 -3.50 -11.70 2.47
CA THR A 34 -3.69 -10.77 1.34
C THR A 34 -3.34 -11.48 0.04
N PRO A 35 -4.27 -11.55 -0.93
CA PRO A 35 -3.95 -12.09 -2.25
C PRO A 35 -2.82 -11.29 -2.92
N ARG A 36 -2.01 -11.98 -3.71
CA ARG A 36 -0.88 -11.37 -4.41
C ARG A 36 -1.29 -10.12 -5.20
N GLU A 37 -2.39 -10.20 -5.94
CA GLU A 37 -2.90 -9.11 -6.76
C GLU A 37 -3.35 -7.89 -5.95
N ASN A 38 -3.58 -8.06 -4.65
CA ASN A 38 -4.02 -6.99 -3.76
C ASN A 38 -2.88 -6.38 -2.93
N MET A 39 -1.66 -6.89 -3.07
CA MET A 39 -0.51 -6.37 -2.32
C MET A 39 -0.12 -4.99 -2.85
N HIS A 40 -0.09 -4.00 -1.95
CA HIS A 40 0.24 -2.62 -2.30
C HIS A 40 0.69 -1.85 -1.06
N LEU A 41 1.28 -0.69 -1.28
CA LEU A 41 1.57 0.28 -0.23
C LEU A 41 0.61 1.45 -0.34
N THR A 42 -0.28 1.60 0.62
CA THR A 42 -1.22 2.73 0.66
C THR A 42 -0.51 4.00 1.09
N LEU A 43 -0.67 5.07 0.34
CA LEU A 43 -0.12 6.39 0.64
C LEU A 43 -1.16 7.33 1.25
N ALA A 44 -2.40 7.23 0.81
CA ALA A 44 -3.51 8.00 1.33
C ALA A 44 -4.82 7.26 1.11
N PHE A 45 -5.65 7.20 2.12
CA PHE A 45 -6.95 6.57 2.06
C PHE A 45 -8.02 7.65 1.99
N ILE A 46 -8.80 7.67 0.90
CA ILE A 46 -9.84 8.69 0.67
C ILE A 46 -11.18 8.19 1.20
N GLY A 47 -11.53 6.93 0.91
CA GLY A 47 -12.83 6.37 1.25
C GLY A 47 -13.86 6.65 0.16
N GLU A 48 -15.13 6.67 0.54
CA GLU A 48 -16.20 6.94 -0.44
C GLU A 48 -16.09 8.36 -0.99
N TYR A 49 -15.98 8.46 -2.30
CA TYR A 49 -15.89 9.75 -2.98
C TYR A 49 -16.54 9.64 -4.37
N PRO A 50 -17.37 10.62 -4.75
CA PRO A 50 -18.19 10.50 -5.96
C PRO A 50 -17.43 10.78 -7.26
N ASP A 51 -16.32 11.51 -7.20
CA ASP A 51 -15.68 12.06 -8.41
C ASP A 51 -14.18 11.74 -8.47
N LYS A 52 -13.84 10.65 -9.14
CA LYS A 52 -12.43 10.26 -9.32
C LYS A 52 -11.63 11.27 -10.14
N GLU A 53 -12.27 12.01 -11.04
CA GLU A 53 -11.59 12.99 -11.87
C GLU A 53 -11.07 14.15 -11.02
N GLN A 54 -11.82 14.57 -10.01
CA GLN A 54 -11.36 15.58 -9.08
C GLN A 54 -10.13 15.11 -8.29
N VAL A 55 -10.11 13.83 -7.90
CA VAL A 55 -8.94 13.25 -7.23
C VAL A 55 -7.75 13.22 -8.18
N MET A 56 -7.97 12.85 -9.44
CA MET A 56 -6.89 12.84 -10.45
C MET A 56 -6.37 14.26 -10.73
N ASP A 57 -7.23 15.27 -10.73
CA ASP A 57 -6.80 16.65 -10.86
C ASP A 57 -5.85 17.05 -9.73
N ALA A 58 -6.20 16.66 -8.49
CA ALA A 58 -5.32 16.89 -7.34
C ALA A 58 -3.99 16.15 -7.49
N LEU A 59 -4.02 14.86 -7.82
CA LEU A 59 -2.82 14.05 -8.01
C LEU A 59 -1.93 14.61 -9.12
N SER A 60 -2.50 15.07 -10.21
CA SER A 60 -1.75 15.61 -11.35
C SER A 60 -0.95 16.86 -11.01
N SER A 61 -1.31 17.55 -9.92
CA SER A 61 -0.54 18.68 -9.41
C SER A 61 0.72 18.28 -8.63
N VAL A 62 0.85 17.01 -8.30
CA VAL A 62 1.99 16.48 -7.54
C VAL A 62 3.12 16.06 -8.47
N SER A 63 4.31 16.59 -8.20
CA SER A 63 5.54 16.18 -8.90
C SER A 63 6.39 15.34 -7.97
N PHE A 64 6.99 14.30 -8.50
CA PHE A 64 8.00 13.51 -7.78
C PHE A 64 9.03 12.95 -8.74
N SER A 65 10.24 12.72 -8.25
CA SER A 65 11.30 12.01 -8.98
C SER A 65 11.28 10.54 -8.55
N ALA A 66 11.72 9.66 -9.44
CA ALA A 66 11.84 8.25 -9.10
C ALA A 66 12.68 8.06 -7.83
N PHE A 67 12.26 7.13 -6.99
CA PHE A 67 12.99 6.78 -5.78
C PHE A 67 12.91 5.27 -5.55
N THR A 68 13.75 4.77 -4.67
CA THR A 68 13.80 3.34 -4.35
C THR A 68 12.98 3.05 -3.10
N LEU A 69 12.15 2.00 -3.18
CA LEU A 69 11.42 1.43 -2.06
C LEU A 69 12.04 0.08 -1.72
N SER A 70 12.39 -0.16 -0.45
CA SER A 70 13.03 -1.41 -0.01
C SER A 70 12.27 -2.02 1.14
N LEU A 71 11.99 -3.33 1.05
CA LEU A 71 11.36 -4.07 2.15
C LEU A 71 12.32 -4.15 3.33
N SER A 72 11.80 -4.04 4.54
CA SER A 72 12.57 -4.15 5.78
C SER A 72 11.69 -4.57 6.94
N GLY A 73 11.83 -5.81 7.35
CA GLY A 73 11.20 -6.32 8.56
C GLY A 73 9.69 -6.50 8.48
N MET A 74 9.15 -6.89 9.62
CA MET A 74 7.73 -7.14 9.83
C MET A 74 7.27 -6.51 11.12
N GLY A 75 5.99 -6.25 11.22
CA GLY A 75 5.35 -5.80 12.45
C GLY A 75 3.87 -6.17 12.45
N CYS A 76 3.18 -5.71 13.48
CA CYS A 76 1.76 -5.96 13.60
C CYS A 76 1.04 -4.77 14.23
N PHE A 77 -0.23 -4.62 13.86
CA PHE A 77 -1.22 -3.79 14.53
C PHE A 77 -2.30 -4.77 15.03
N ARG A 78 -2.17 -5.27 16.26
CA ARG A 78 -3.02 -6.34 16.80
C ARG A 78 -2.93 -7.59 15.93
N ASP A 79 -4.04 -7.98 15.28
CA ASP A 79 -4.14 -9.16 14.42
C ASP A 79 -3.93 -8.85 12.93
N LEU A 80 -3.54 -7.63 12.59
CA LEU A 80 -3.10 -7.26 11.25
C LEU A 80 -1.58 -7.28 11.22
N TRP A 81 -1.00 -8.18 10.43
CA TRP A 81 0.45 -8.31 10.31
C TRP A 81 0.91 -7.77 8.96
N TRP A 82 2.03 -7.07 8.96
CA TRP A 82 2.49 -6.32 7.81
C TRP A 82 4.00 -6.42 7.60
N ALA A 83 4.40 -6.20 6.35
CA ALA A 83 5.80 -5.99 5.98
C ALA A 83 6.12 -4.50 6.07
N GLY A 84 7.26 -4.18 6.62
CA GLY A 84 7.78 -2.82 6.69
C GLY A 84 8.73 -2.51 5.54
N MET A 85 9.26 -1.31 5.57
CA MET A 85 10.25 -0.85 4.60
C MET A 85 11.26 0.08 5.24
N ASP A 86 12.40 0.24 4.58
CA ASP A 86 13.42 1.18 5.03
C ASP A 86 12.84 2.60 5.08
N GLU A 87 13.32 3.39 6.03
CA GLU A 87 13.02 4.83 6.05
C GLU A 87 13.39 5.45 4.70
N SER A 88 12.48 6.28 4.19
CA SER A 88 12.64 6.92 2.90
C SER A 88 12.16 8.35 2.96
N ALA A 89 13.10 9.29 2.89
CA ALA A 89 12.76 10.71 2.82
C ALA A 89 11.95 11.04 1.56
N PRO A 90 12.28 10.50 0.37
CA PRO A 90 11.46 10.73 -0.82
C PRO A 90 10.03 10.22 -0.68
N LEU A 91 9.84 9.04 -0.06
CA LEU A 91 8.50 8.50 0.19
C LEU A 91 7.70 9.42 1.10
N ALA A 92 8.28 9.81 2.24
CA ALA A 92 7.62 10.73 3.17
C ALA A 92 7.27 12.06 2.50
N ALA A 93 8.16 12.58 1.66
CA ALA A 93 7.94 13.83 0.94
C ALA A 93 6.79 13.75 -0.05
N VAL A 94 6.72 12.67 -0.86
CA VAL A 94 5.64 12.52 -1.83
C VAL A 94 4.29 12.33 -1.14
N VAL A 95 4.25 11.60 -0.03
CA VAL A 95 3.02 11.44 0.75
C VAL A 95 2.53 12.79 1.28
N ARG A 96 3.43 13.63 1.80
CA ARG A 96 3.06 14.98 2.24
C ARG A 96 2.48 15.80 1.09
N ARG A 97 3.12 15.76 -0.09
CA ARG A 97 2.62 16.50 -1.27
C ARG A 97 1.26 16.02 -1.71
N ILE A 98 1.04 14.71 -1.71
CA ILE A 98 -0.26 14.12 -2.06
C ILE A 98 -1.34 14.58 -1.08
N ARG A 99 -1.08 14.48 0.23
CA ARG A 99 -2.04 14.89 1.26
C ARG A 99 -2.34 16.39 1.18
N HIS A 100 -1.31 17.19 0.92
CA HIS A 100 -1.47 18.63 0.75
C HIS A 100 -2.34 18.95 -0.48
N ALA A 101 -2.10 18.28 -1.60
CA ALA A 101 -2.89 18.45 -2.81
C ALA A 101 -4.36 18.04 -2.62
N LEU A 102 -4.59 16.94 -1.91
CA LEU A 102 -5.96 16.51 -1.57
C LEU A 102 -6.67 17.57 -0.72
N ALA A 103 -5.99 18.10 0.29
CA ALA A 103 -6.54 19.15 1.15
C ALA A 103 -6.84 20.42 0.35
N ASP A 104 -5.96 20.84 -0.55
CA ASP A 104 -6.15 22.02 -1.39
C ASP A 104 -7.34 21.88 -2.34
N HIS A 105 -7.69 20.66 -2.71
CA HIS A 105 -8.84 20.37 -3.57
C HIS A 105 -10.09 19.98 -2.78
N ASP A 106 -10.08 20.20 -1.46
CA ASP A 106 -11.18 19.86 -0.55
C ASP A 106 -11.60 18.38 -0.61
N ILE A 107 -10.66 17.50 -0.89
CA ILE A 107 -10.90 16.05 -0.92
C ILE A 107 -10.56 15.49 0.46
N PRO A 108 -11.53 14.86 1.17
CA PRO A 108 -11.27 14.26 2.47
C PRO A 108 -10.38 13.02 2.34
N PHE A 109 -9.55 12.81 3.33
CA PHE A 109 -8.72 11.61 3.43
C PHE A 109 -8.46 11.29 4.90
N ASP A 110 -8.04 10.06 5.19
CA ASP A 110 -7.65 9.65 6.54
C ASP A 110 -6.38 10.42 6.94
N ARG A 111 -6.49 11.21 8.01
CA ARG A 111 -5.43 12.12 8.46
C ARG A 111 -4.50 11.50 9.50
N LYS A 112 -4.63 10.21 9.76
CA LYS A 112 -3.71 9.51 10.64
C LYS A 112 -2.28 9.66 10.15
N ARG A 113 -1.34 9.67 11.10
CA ARG A 113 0.07 9.71 10.77
C ARG A 113 0.41 8.59 9.78
N PHE A 114 1.14 8.94 8.73
CA PHE A 114 1.59 7.96 7.74
C PHE A 114 2.60 7.00 8.40
N SER A 115 2.28 5.73 8.37
CA SER A 115 3.14 4.64 8.82
C SER A 115 3.19 3.60 7.70
N PRO A 116 4.26 3.61 6.88
CA PRO A 116 4.30 2.76 5.69
C PRO A 116 4.33 1.28 6.05
N HIS A 117 3.41 0.53 5.48
CA HIS A 117 3.32 -0.91 5.69
C HIS A 117 2.56 -1.57 4.54
N ILE A 118 2.90 -2.82 4.28
CA ILE A 118 2.19 -3.65 3.32
C ILE A 118 1.49 -4.76 4.09
N THR A 119 0.17 -4.78 4.06
CA THR A 119 -0.62 -5.76 4.79
C THR A 119 -0.41 -7.16 4.19
N LEU A 120 -0.04 -8.12 5.04
CA LEU A 120 0.16 -9.52 4.66
C LEU A 120 -0.99 -10.42 5.11
N ILE A 121 -1.55 -10.16 6.28
CA ILE A 121 -2.62 -10.98 6.83
C ILE A 121 -3.48 -10.14 7.78
N ARG A 122 -4.79 -10.34 7.70
CA ARG A 122 -5.77 -9.77 8.61
C ARG A 122 -6.41 -10.88 9.43
N LYS A 123 -6.84 -10.56 10.66
CA LYS A 123 -7.41 -11.53 11.58
C LYS A 123 -6.48 -12.71 11.81
N ALA A 124 -5.18 -12.42 11.95
CA ALA A 124 -4.17 -13.42 12.17
C ALA A 124 -4.38 -14.10 13.53
N THR A 125 -4.27 -15.43 13.54
CA THR A 125 -4.29 -16.24 14.76
C THR A 125 -2.97 -17.00 14.89
N GLY A 126 -2.54 -17.19 16.14
CA GLY A 126 -1.25 -17.79 16.43
C GLY A 126 -0.25 -16.75 16.87
N THR A 127 0.95 -17.20 17.18
CA THR A 127 2.07 -16.33 17.55
C THR A 127 2.84 -15.95 16.30
N MET A 128 3.22 -14.68 16.17
CA MET A 128 4.04 -14.24 15.06
C MET A 128 5.36 -15.00 15.05
N PRO A 129 5.63 -15.81 14.02
CA PRO A 129 6.88 -16.56 13.96
C PRO A 129 8.05 -15.64 13.58
N GLY A 130 9.28 -16.09 13.87
CA GLY A 130 10.49 -15.39 13.45
C GLY A 130 10.73 -15.58 11.96
N ILE A 131 10.04 -14.79 11.14
CA ILE A 131 10.18 -14.83 9.69
C ILE A 131 11.05 -13.67 9.25
N GLN A 132 11.98 -13.92 8.35
CA GLN A 132 12.76 -12.90 7.69
C GLN A 132 12.24 -12.74 6.26
N ILE A 133 11.86 -11.52 5.93
CA ILE A 133 11.47 -11.16 4.57
C ILE A 133 12.72 -10.74 3.82
N ASP A 134 12.93 -11.29 2.63
CA ASP A 134 14.04 -10.90 1.78
C ASP A 134 14.01 -9.39 1.52
N LYS A 135 15.17 -8.76 1.63
CA LYS A 135 15.29 -7.33 1.43
C LYS A 135 15.32 -7.02 -0.07
N ILE A 136 14.15 -6.92 -0.65
CA ILE A 136 13.95 -6.61 -2.07
C ILE A 136 13.67 -5.13 -2.23
N SER A 137 14.26 -4.53 -3.25
CA SER A 137 14.04 -3.13 -3.60
C SER A 137 13.37 -3.01 -4.96
N MET A 138 12.65 -1.91 -5.15
CA MET A 138 12.06 -1.56 -6.44
C MET A 138 12.15 -0.06 -6.69
N PRO A 139 12.29 0.37 -7.96
CA PRO A 139 12.12 1.78 -8.27
C PRO A 139 10.63 2.13 -8.23
N VAL A 140 10.30 3.29 -7.67
CA VAL A 140 8.96 3.87 -7.71
C VAL A 140 8.95 4.93 -8.79
N GLU A 141 8.20 4.66 -9.85
CA GLU A 141 8.10 5.54 -11.02
C GLU A 141 6.67 5.99 -11.28
N CYS A 142 5.69 5.33 -10.64
CA CYS A 142 4.27 5.60 -10.78
C CYS A 142 3.58 5.55 -9.42
N ILE A 143 2.55 6.36 -9.29
CA ILE A 143 1.64 6.34 -8.13
C ILE A 143 0.23 6.23 -8.68
N SER A 144 -0.56 5.33 -8.14
CA SER A 144 -1.85 4.95 -8.68
C SER A 144 -3.01 5.43 -7.82
N LEU A 145 -4.09 5.85 -8.48
CA LEU A 145 -5.38 5.99 -7.84
C LEU A 145 -6.12 4.67 -8.00
N MET A 146 -6.53 4.08 -6.89
CA MET A 146 -7.14 2.76 -6.84
C MET A 146 -8.58 2.86 -6.37
N ARG A 147 -9.41 2.02 -6.94
CA ARG A 147 -10.79 1.80 -6.52
C ARG A 147 -10.91 0.45 -5.85
N SER A 148 -11.61 0.42 -4.71
CA SER A 148 -11.86 -0.79 -3.94
C SER A 148 -13.33 -1.18 -4.07
N ASP A 149 -13.58 -2.40 -4.50
CA ASP A 149 -14.92 -3.00 -4.58
C ASP A 149 -14.94 -4.30 -3.81
N ARG A 150 -16.09 -4.62 -3.21
CA ARG A 150 -16.28 -5.89 -2.54
C ARG A 150 -16.70 -6.93 -3.59
N GLY A 151 -15.85 -7.92 -3.82
CA GLY A 151 -16.13 -9.01 -4.72
C GLY A 151 -16.68 -10.25 -4.02
N LYS A 152 -17.01 -11.25 -4.81
CA LYS A 152 -17.55 -12.53 -4.32
C LYS A 152 -16.53 -13.28 -3.44
N HIS A 153 -15.24 -13.14 -3.73
CA HIS A 153 -14.15 -13.84 -3.04
C HIS A 153 -13.17 -12.90 -2.33
N GLY A 154 -13.65 -11.73 -1.94
CA GLY A 154 -12.83 -10.72 -1.25
C GLY A 154 -12.79 -9.41 -2.00
N MET A 155 -11.88 -8.53 -1.58
CA MET A 155 -11.77 -7.20 -2.17
C MET A 155 -11.15 -7.27 -3.56
N ILE A 156 -11.65 -6.43 -4.46
CA ILE A 156 -11.12 -6.25 -5.81
C ILE A 156 -10.60 -4.82 -5.90
N TYR A 157 -9.32 -4.66 -6.23
CA TYR A 157 -8.69 -3.36 -6.41
C TYR A 157 -8.44 -3.10 -7.89
N THR A 158 -8.92 -1.97 -8.37
CA THR A 158 -8.81 -1.59 -9.78
C THR A 158 -8.09 -0.25 -9.87
N GLU A 159 -7.08 -0.17 -10.72
CA GLU A 159 -6.42 1.10 -11.01
C GLU A 159 -7.34 1.94 -11.90
N VAL A 160 -7.65 3.15 -11.47
CA VAL A 160 -8.54 4.07 -12.20
C VAL A 160 -7.82 5.35 -12.63
N GLY A 161 -6.54 5.47 -12.32
CA GLY A 161 -5.70 6.56 -12.76
C GLY A 161 -4.29 6.40 -12.22
N GLU A 162 -3.34 7.13 -12.79
CA GLU A 162 -1.97 7.15 -12.29
C GLU A 162 -1.27 8.45 -12.62
N ILE A 163 -0.25 8.77 -11.83
CA ILE A 163 0.75 9.79 -12.17
C ILE A 163 2.11 9.13 -12.26
N THR A 164 2.95 9.65 -13.15
CA THR A 164 4.31 9.16 -13.35
C THR A 164 5.34 10.18 -12.87
N LYS A 165 6.54 9.68 -12.61
CA LYS A 165 7.69 10.53 -12.24
C LYS A 165 7.95 11.60 -13.31
N LYS A 166 8.56 12.65 -12.87
CA LYS A 166 9.06 13.72 -13.76
C LYS A 166 10.55 13.68 -13.89
#